data_8af3a7670d81a7addfa939fc4d1418cb
#
_entry.id   8af3a7670d81a7addfa939fc4d1418cb
#
_cell.length_a   1.000
_cell.length_b   1.000
_cell.length_c   1.000
_cell.angle_alpha   90.00
_cell.angle_beta   90.00
_cell.angle_gamma   90.00
#
_symmetry.space_group_name_H-M   'P 1'
#
loop_
_entity.id
_entity.type
_entity.pdbx_description
1 polymer ?
#
loop_
_entity_poly.entity_id
_entity_poly.type
_entity_poly.pdbx_seq_one_letter_code
_entity_poly.pdbx_strand_id
1 'polypeptide(L)'
;MTIEYDHHSPSSCNLFAAAPAMWVAEKILGEKRPGSATMHRGTATEAGVAHGLKDLKADLPACIKVAQSQYDALMALSPDARRTAYRNDLAPMVASGLKALRPYGEPSELQGRMEWKPDELKFPIMGYFDFKWAKKGTLVEFKTTEKMPSTIKFPHARQAAFYATSDNIDTRLTYVTPKKCETYQLENIREHRQALVNIAKTIERLLSESDDPQYFIDHTIPDLDSFYWKGPAARQMAYKYWRV
;
A
#
# COMPACT_ATOMS: atom_id res chain seq x y z
N MET A 1 -20.37 5.51 20.28
CA MET A 1 -19.76 4.55 19.34
C MET A 1 -18.38 4.25 19.91
N THR A 2 -18.07 3.02 20.26
CA THR A 2 -16.74 2.67 20.82
C THR A 2 -15.75 2.59 19.67
N ILE A 3 -14.62 3.24 19.81
CA ILE A 3 -13.54 3.18 18.82
C ILE A 3 -12.87 1.81 18.92
N GLU A 4 -13.01 1.00 17.87
CA GLU A 4 -12.33 -0.28 17.77
C GLU A 4 -10.99 -0.10 17.02
N TYR A 5 -9.89 -0.02 17.76
CA TYR A 5 -8.54 0.06 17.20
C TYR A 5 -7.64 -0.96 17.90
N ASP A 6 -7.15 -1.95 17.16
CA ASP A 6 -6.44 -3.11 17.70
C ASP A 6 -5.04 -3.29 17.11
N HIS A 7 -4.73 -2.64 15.98
CA HIS A 7 -3.42 -2.70 15.35
C HIS A 7 -3.15 -1.50 14.45
N HIS A 8 -1.86 -1.23 14.27
CA HIS A 8 -1.37 -0.36 13.21
C HIS A 8 -1.09 -1.15 11.92
N SER A 9 -1.04 -0.46 10.78
CA SER A 9 -0.40 -0.99 9.58
C SER A 9 0.49 0.08 8.95
N PRO A 10 1.54 -0.29 8.20
CA PRO A 10 2.37 0.70 7.53
C PRO A 10 1.59 1.65 6.63
N SER A 11 0.58 1.14 5.93
CA SER A 11 -0.31 1.95 5.08
C SER A 11 -1.19 2.90 5.89
N SER A 12 -1.75 2.45 7.02
CA SER A 12 -2.53 3.29 7.94
C SER A 12 -1.68 4.40 8.57
N CYS A 13 -0.47 4.07 9.03
CA CYS A 13 0.47 5.06 9.54
C CYS A 13 0.86 6.10 8.46
N ASN A 14 1.12 5.65 7.24
CA ASN A 14 1.39 6.53 6.11
C ASN A 14 0.20 7.44 5.76
N LEU A 15 -1.03 6.92 5.84
CA LEU A 15 -2.24 7.71 5.65
C LEU A 15 -2.36 8.78 6.74
N PHE A 16 -2.17 8.42 8.02
CA PHE A 16 -2.19 9.37 9.12
C PHE A 16 -1.17 10.50 8.93
N ALA A 17 0.07 10.15 8.58
CA ALA A 17 1.13 11.14 8.36
C ALA A 17 0.86 12.08 7.17
N ALA A 18 0.12 11.61 6.15
CA ALA A 18 -0.14 12.39 4.94
C ALA A 18 -1.48 13.13 4.96
N ALA A 19 -2.49 12.58 5.63
CA ALA A 19 -3.86 13.10 5.65
C ALA A 19 -4.58 12.66 6.93
N PRO A 20 -4.30 13.28 8.09
CA PRO A 20 -4.88 12.87 9.38
C PRO A 20 -6.41 12.83 9.37
N ALA A 21 -7.07 13.83 8.79
CA ALA A 21 -8.54 13.83 8.69
C ALA A 21 -9.09 12.65 7.86
N MET A 22 -8.38 12.23 6.81
CA MET A 22 -8.77 11.03 6.05
C MET A 22 -8.57 9.75 6.87
N TRP A 23 -7.50 9.70 7.65
CA TRP A 23 -7.28 8.60 8.59
C TRP A 23 -8.41 8.52 9.64
N VAL A 24 -8.83 9.66 10.19
CA VAL A 24 -10.00 9.74 11.09
C VAL A 24 -11.24 9.23 10.40
N ALA A 25 -11.53 9.66 9.17
CA ALA A 25 -12.68 9.17 8.41
C ALA A 25 -12.67 7.64 8.27
N GLU A 26 -11.53 7.06 7.91
CA GLU A 26 -11.43 5.61 7.64
C GLU A 26 -11.34 4.76 8.92
N LYS A 27 -10.60 5.21 9.93
CA LYS A 27 -10.26 4.38 11.10
C LYS A 27 -11.11 4.65 12.32
N ILE A 28 -11.61 5.86 12.47
CA ILE A 28 -12.44 6.25 13.61
C ILE A 28 -13.92 6.23 13.23
N LEU A 29 -14.29 6.80 12.07
CA LEU A 29 -15.66 6.91 11.61
C LEU A 29 -16.12 5.71 10.76
N GLY A 30 -15.23 4.77 10.43
CA GLY A 30 -15.55 3.55 9.69
C GLY A 30 -15.91 3.78 8.21
N GLU A 31 -15.61 4.96 7.67
CA GLU A 31 -15.90 5.29 6.27
C GLU A 31 -14.98 4.50 5.33
N LYS A 32 -15.54 4.04 4.21
CA LYS A 32 -14.79 3.32 3.18
C LYS A 32 -14.80 4.10 1.88
N ARG A 33 -13.62 4.49 1.40
CA ARG A 33 -13.51 5.07 0.07
C ARG A 33 -13.63 3.97 -0.99
N PRO A 34 -14.37 4.20 -2.08
CA PRO A 34 -14.31 3.33 -3.25
C PRO A 34 -12.87 3.24 -3.76
N GLY A 35 -12.45 2.04 -4.14
CA GLY A 35 -11.14 1.86 -4.76
C GLY A 35 -11.06 2.65 -6.08
N SER A 36 -9.96 3.37 -6.29
CA SER A 36 -9.73 4.08 -7.55
C SER A 36 -9.17 3.15 -8.63
N ALA A 37 -9.36 3.52 -9.90
CA ALA A 37 -8.76 2.78 -11.00
C ALA A 37 -7.23 2.63 -10.87
N THR A 38 -6.54 3.60 -10.26
CA THR A 38 -5.10 3.54 -9.94
C THR A 38 -4.80 2.43 -8.93
N MET A 39 -5.57 2.33 -7.84
CA MET A 39 -5.40 1.28 -6.84
C MET A 39 -5.66 -0.09 -7.45
N HIS A 40 -6.76 -0.23 -8.19
CA HIS A 40 -7.14 -1.49 -8.85
C HIS A 40 -6.13 -1.94 -9.91
N ARG A 41 -5.53 -0.99 -10.65
CA ARG A 41 -4.41 -1.28 -11.55
C ARG A 41 -3.22 -1.88 -10.79
N GLY A 42 -2.89 -1.33 -9.63
CA GLY A 42 -1.82 -1.84 -8.76
C GLY A 42 -2.07 -3.28 -8.36
N THR A 43 -3.21 -3.53 -7.72
CA THR A 43 -3.63 -4.87 -7.26
C THR A 43 -3.66 -5.89 -8.41
N ALA A 44 -4.21 -5.49 -9.56
CA ALA A 44 -4.31 -6.36 -10.72
C ALA A 44 -2.93 -6.68 -11.34
N THR A 45 -2.05 -5.68 -11.45
CA THR A 45 -0.68 -5.91 -11.95
C THR A 45 0.08 -6.88 -11.06
N GLU A 46 0.00 -6.68 -9.75
CA GLU A 46 0.61 -7.57 -8.77
C GLU A 46 0.07 -9.00 -8.88
N ALA A 47 -1.24 -9.18 -9.02
CA ALA A 47 -1.85 -10.51 -9.20
C ALA A 47 -1.31 -11.24 -10.44
N GLY A 48 -1.16 -10.54 -11.57
CA GLY A 48 -0.56 -11.10 -12.79
C GLY A 48 0.91 -11.47 -12.62
N VAL A 49 1.68 -10.64 -11.92
CA VAL A 49 3.09 -10.91 -11.61
C VAL A 49 3.19 -12.08 -10.63
N ALA A 50 2.39 -12.10 -9.56
CA ALA A 50 2.35 -13.20 -8.59
C ALA A 50 2.03 -14.55 -9.25
N HIS A 51 1.07 -14.58 -10.18
CA HIS A 51 0.74 -15.77 -10.95
C HIS A 51 1.97 -16.31 -11.72
N GLY A 52 2.67 -15.43 -12.44
CA GLY A 52 3.85 -15.83 -13.23
C GLY A 52 5.12 -16.08 -12.42
N LEU A 53 5.17 -15.73 -11.13
CA LEU A 53 6.23 -16.08 -10.19
C LEU A 53 5.95 -17.39 -9.48
N LYS A 54 4.67 -17.70 -9.20
CA LYS A 54 4.24 -18.96 -8.60
C LYS A 54 4.38 -20.12 -9.59
N ASP A 55 4.16 -19.87 -10.87
CA ASP A 55 4.44 -20.80 -11.95
C ASP A 55 5.38 -20.17 -12.97
N LEU A 56 6.67 -20.48 -12.85
CA LEU A 56 7.71 -19.93 -13.74
C LEU A 56 7.55 -20.36 -15.22
N LYS A 57 6.74 -21.41 -15.49
CA LYS A 57 6.42 -21.90 -16.84
C LYS A 57 5.18 -21.21 -17.42
N ALA A 58 4.39 -20.49 -16.59
CA ALA A 58 3.24 -19.74 -17.09
C ALA A 58 3.67 -18.76 -18.17
N ASP A 59 3.00 -18.78 -19.31
CA ASP A 59 3.27 -17.84 -20.38
C ASP A 59 2.80 -16.41 -20.03
N LEU A 60 3.35 -15.43 -20.72
CA LEU A 60 3.01 -14.03 -20.48
C LEU A 60 1.52 -13.74 -20.74
N PRO A 61 0.87 -14.24 -21.81
CA PRO A 61 -0.55 -14.07 -22.02
C PRO A 61 -1.42 -14.56 -20.85
N ALA A 62 -1.13 -15.71 -20.26
CA ALA A 62 -1.84 -16.21 -19.08
C ALA A 62 -1.72 -15.25 -17.89
N CYS A 63 -0.53 -14.75 -17.61
CA CYS A 63 -0.28 -13.78 -16.53
C CYS A 63 -1.04 -12.47 -16.76
N ILE A 64 -1.05 -11.96 -18.00
CA ILE A 64 -1.79 -10.76 -18.39
C ILE A 64 -3.30 -10.99 -18.23
N LYS A 65 -3.80 -12.16 -18.63
CA LYS A 65 -5.22 -12.51 -18.47
C LYS A 65 -5.65 -12.51 -17.01
N VAL A 66 -4.82 -13.03 -16.10
CA VAL A 66 -5.07 -12.96 -14.64
C VAL A 66 -5.19 -11.50 -14.19
N ALA A 67 -4.24 -10.64 -14.56
CA ALA A 67 -4.29 -9.22 -14.23
C ALA A 67 -5.54 -8.54 -14.78
N GLN A 68 -5.89 -8.78 -16.04
CA GLN A 68 -7.07 -8.18 -16.67
C GLN A 68 -8.36 -8.65 -16.01
N SER A 69 -8.50 -9.94 -15.74
CA SER A 69 -9.69 -10.49 -15.05
C SER A 69 -9.86 -9.91 -13.66
N GLN A 70 -8.77 -9.79 -12.89
CA GLN A 70 -8.78 -9.15 -11.57
C GLN A 70 -9.18 -7.67 -11.66
N TYR A 71 -8.60 -6.94 -12.62
CA TYR A 71 -8.94 -5.53 -12.83
C TYR A 71 -10.39 -5.34 -13.21
N ASP A 72 -10.89 -6.12 -14.17
CA ASP A 72 -12.26 -6.03 -14.66
C ASP A 72 -13.26 -6.31 -13.52
N ALA A 73 -12.98 -7.28 -12.66
CA ALA A 73 -13.78 -7.58 -11.47
C ALA A 73 -13.80 -6.41 -10.47
N LEU A 74 -12.64 -5.84 -10.15
CA LEU A 74 -12.52 -4.72 -9.23
C LEU A 74 -13.17 -3.43 -9.77
N MET A 75 -13.16 -3.26 -11.10
CA MET A 75 -13.71 -2.09 -11.78
C MET A 75 -15.18 -2.27 -12.20
N ALA A 76 -15.82 -3.41 -11.92
CA ALA A 76 -17.14 -3.74 -12.45
C ALA A 76 -18.19 -2.63 -12.19
N LEU A 77 -18.18 -2.06 -10.99
CA LEU A 77 -19.11 -1.01 -10.56
C LEU A 77 -18.45 0.39 -10.43
N SER A 78 -17.20 0.55 -10.90
CA SER A 78 -16.49 1.82 -10.79
C SER A 78 -16.84 2.77 -11.93
N PRO A 79 -17.23 4.02 -11.65
CA PRO A 79 -17.47 5.05 -12.66
C PRO A 79 -16.18 5.75 -13.13
N ASP A 80 -14.98 5.32 -12.70
CA ASP A 80 -13.71 6.00 -13.01
C ASP A 80 -13.44 6.00 -14.52
N ALA A 81 -13.42 7.18 -15.13
CA ALA A 81 -13.21 7.36 -16.57
C ALA A 81 -11.86 6.81 -17.09
N ARG A 82 -10.87 6.62 -16.21
CA ARG A 82 -9.55 6.07 -16.55
C ARG A 82 -9.55 4.55 -16.71
N ARG A 83 -10.71 3.88 -16.49
CA ARG A 83 -10.85 2.43 -16.52
C ARG A 83 -10.16 1.79 -17.74
N THR A 84 -10.49 2.25 -18.95
CA THR A 84 -9.95 1.68 -20.19
C THR A 84 -8.45 1.92 -20.34
N ALA A 85 -7.99 3.14 -20.07
CA ALA A 85 -6.56 3.47 -20.15
C ALA A 85 -5.72 2.61 -19.21
N TYR A 86 -6.14 2.47 -17.95
CA TYR A 86 -5.42 1.69 -16.97
C TYR A 86 -5.50 0.17 -17.18
N ARG A 87 -6.58 -0.31 -17.82
CA ARG A 87 -6.63 -1.70 -18.26
C ARG A 87 -5.58 -2.01 -19.32
N ASN A 88 -5.32 -1.08 -20.23
CA ASN A 88 -4.30 -1.23 -21.27
C ASN A 88 -2.87 -1.18 -20.70
N ASP A 89 -2.66 -0.52 -19.58
CA ASP A 89 -1.38 -0.47 -18.88
C ASP A 89 -0.97 -1.83 -18.27
N LEU A 90 -1.91 -2.73 -18.00
CA LEU A 90 -1.65 -3.99 -17.31
C LEU A 90 -0.65 -4.88 -18.06
N ALA A 91 -0.82 -5.04 -19.36
CA ALA A 91 0.04 -5.92 -20.15
C ALA A 91 1.52 -5.51 -20.10
N PRO A 92 1.91 -4.27 -20.42
CA PRO A 92 3.31 -3.86 -20.32
C PRO A 92 3.83 -3.86 -18.86
N MET A 93 2.99 -3.57 -17.87
CA MET A 93 3.41 -3.57 -16.46
C MET A 93 3.66 -4.99 -15.94
N VAL A 94 2.79 -5.97 -16.25
CA VAL A 94 2.99 -7.38 -15.91
C VAL A 94 4.25 -7.91 -16.59
N ALA A 95 4.44 -7.64 -17.89
CA ALA A 95 5.62 -8.06 -18.63
C ALA A 95 6.92 -7.52 -18.02
N SER A 96 6.95 -6.23 -17.67
CA SER A 96 8.12 -5.58 -17.06
C SER A 96 8.39 -6.12 -15.65
N GLY A 97 7.35 -6.31 -14.84
CA GLY A 97 7.46 -6.89 -13.49
C GLY A 97 8.01 -8.31 -13.52
N LEU A 98 7.49 -9.16 -14.40
CA LEU A 98 7.98 -10.53 -14.58
C LEU A 98 9.42 -10.57 -15.09
N LYS A 99 9.78 -9.69 -16.04
CA LYS A 99 11.15 -9.58 -16.52
C LYS A 99 12.14 -9.23 -15.38
N ALA A 100 11.72 -8.36 -14.47
CA ALA A 100 12.54 -7.96 -13.32
C ALA A 100 12.65 -9.04 -12.24
N LEU A 101 11.56 -9.78 -11.96
CA LEU A 101 11.48 -10.63 -10.79
C LEU A 101 11.68 -12.13 -11.07
N ARG A 102 11.40 -12.64 -12.27
CA ARG A 102 11.66 -14.05 -12.64
C ARG A 102 13.11 -14.50 -12.45
N PRO A 103 14.14 -13.67 -12.64
CA PRO A 103 15.52 -14.07 -12.34
C PRO A 103 15.79 -14.43 -10.88
N TYR A 104 14.92 -14.02 -9.95
CA TYR A 104 14.98 -14.47 -8.55
C TYR A 104 14.50 -15.92 -8.36
N GLY A 105 13.78 -16.50 -9.33
CA GLY A 105 13.15 -17.80 -9.24
C GLY A 105 11.77 -17.73 -8.58
N GLU A 106 11.24 -18.88 -8.19
CA GLU A 106 9.98 -18.98 -7.47
C GLU A 106 10.15 -18.42 -6.03
N PRO A 107 9.28 -17.47 -5.60
CA PRO A 107 9.31 -16.98 -4.22
C PRO A 107 8.91 -18.09 -3.25
N SER A 108 9.53 -18.10 -2.08
CA SER A 108 9.17 -19.01 -0.99
C SER A 108 7.85 -18.62 -0.33
N GLU A 109 7.46 -17.35 -0.43
CA GLU A 109 6.23 -16.83 0.15
C GLU A 109 5.73 -15.62 -0.65
N LEU A 110 4.40 -15.58 -0.85
CA LEU A 110 3.66 -14.53 -1.54
C LEU A 110 2.64 -13.94 -0.56
N GLN A 111 2.59 -12.62 -0.47
CA GLN A 111 1.67 -11.89 0.42
C GLN A 111 1.69 -12.42 1.86
N GLY A 112 2.91 -12.60 2.39
CA GLY A 112 3.10 -13.14 3.72
C GLY A 112 2.75 -12.13 4.81
N ARG A 113 2.03 -12.60 5.85
CA ARG A 113 1.69 -11.78 7.01
C ARG A 113 2.89 -11.59 7.92
N MET A 114 3.10 -10.35 8.34
CA MET A 114 4.08 -10.00 9.36
C MET A 114 3.43 -9.19 10.47
N GLU A 115 3.82 -9.48 11.70
CA GLU A 115 3.42 -8.75 12.88
C GLU A 115 4.65 -8.43 13.73
N TRP A 116 4.70 -7.20 14.24
CA TRP A 116 5.75 -6.75 15.13
C TRP A 116 5.16 -5.79 16.15
N LYS A 117 5.45 -6.03 17.43
CA LYS A 117 5.06 -5.16 18.53
C LYS A 117 6.30 -4.59 19.21
N PRO A 118 6.68 -3.35 18.86
CA PRO A 118 7.68 -2.61 19.64
C PRO A 118 7.24 -2.40 21.09
N ASP A 119 8.17 -2.41 22.02
CA ASP A 119 7.87 -2.21 23.46
C ASP A 119 7.23 -0.85 23.74
N GLU A 120 7.52 0.15 22.90
CA GLU A 120 6.99 1.51 23.02
C GLU A 120 5.54 1.66 22.54
N LEU A 121 4.95 0.63 21.94
CA LEU A 121 3.60 0.67 21.38
C LEU A 121 2.62 -0.18 22.19
N LYS A 122 1.41 0.35 22.36
CA LYS A 122 0.28 -0.38 22.95
C LYS A 122 -0.24 -1.45 21.97
N PHE A 123 -0.31 -1.11 20.67
CA PHE A 123 -0.82 -1.99 19.62
C PHE A 123 0.30 -2.51 18.71
N PRO A 124 0.17 -3.74 18.17
CA PRO A 124 1.12 -4.26 17.20
C PRO A 124 1.04 -3.50 15.86
N ILE A 125 2.11 -3.57 15.09
CA ILE A 125 2.10 -3.20 13.68
C ILE A 125 1.94 -4.48 12.87
N MET A 126 0.95 -4.54 11.97
CA MET A 126 0.67 -5.68 11.10
C MET A 126 0.68 -5.27 9.63
N GLY A 127 1.12 -6.17 8.76
CA GLY A 127 1.11 -5.94 7.32
C GLY A 127 1.37 -7.22 6.53
N TYR A 128 1.29 -7.09 5.21
CA TYR A 128 1.53 -8.16 4.27
C TYR A 128 2.57 -7.69 3.26
N PHE A 129 3.68 -8.43 3.15
CA PHE A 129 4.68 -8.17 2.12
C PHE A 129 4.31 -8.89 0.82
N ASP A 130 4.83 -8.41 -0.31
CA ASP A 130 4.43 -8.95 -1.61
C ASP A 130 5.18 -10.26 -1.94
N PHE A 131 6.52 -10.25 -1.93
CA PHE A 131 7.34 -11.39 -2.38
C PHE A 131 8.54 -11.64 -1.47
N LYS A 132 8.79 -12.89 -1.08
CA LYS A 132 9.95 -13.30 -0.29
C LYS A 132 10.65 -14.50 -0.90
N TRP A 133 11.98 -14.42 -1.00
CA TRP A 133 12.89 -15.51 -1.37
C TRP A 133 13.78 -15.84 -0.17
N ALA A 134 13.29 -16.70 0.72
CA ALA A 134 13.95 -17.01 1.99
C ALA A 134 15.38 -17.51 1.82
N LYS A 135 15.63 -18.42 0.84
CA LYS A 135 16.98 -18.94 0.56
C LYS A 135 17.98 -17.87 0.11
N LYS A 136 17.51 -16.73 -0.39
CA LYS A 136 18.33 -15.60 -0.83
C LYS A 136 18.38 -14.48 0.21
N GLY A 137 17.61 -14.58 1.28
CA GLY A 137 17.44 -13.51 2.26
C GLY A 137 16.85 -12.23 1.65
N THR A 138 16.11 -12.36 0.53
CA THR A 138 15.58 -11.22 -0.23
C THR A 138 14.08 -11.10 -0.05
N LEU A 139 13.63 -9.87 0.20
CA LEU A 139 12.23 -9.47 0.21
C LEU A 139 12.02 -8.34 -0.81
N VAL A 140 10.96 -8.42 -1.60
CA VAL A 140 10.61 -7.39 -2.57
C VAL A 140 9.20 -6.88 -2.32
N GLU A 141 9.09 -5.58 -2.16
CA GLU A 141 7.83 -4.83 -2.16
C GLU A 141 7.59 -4.29 -3.58
N PHE A 142 6.44 -4.58 -4.15
CA PHE A 142 6.10 -4.26 -5.53
C PHE A 142 5.19 -3.03 -5.59
N LYS A 143 5.56 -2.03 -6.38
CA LYS A 143 4.81 -0.78 -6.47
C LYS A 143 4.54 -0.38 -7.91
N THR A 144 3.28 -0.19 -8.25
CA THR A 144 2.90 0.43 -9.52
C THR A 144 2.85 1.94 -9.36
N THR A 145 3.31 2.66 -10.37
CA THR A 145 3.36 4.12 -10.35
C THR A 145 3.18 4.69 -11.75
N GLU A 146 2.72 5.94 -11.87
CA GLU A 146 2.61 6.63 -13.15
C GLU A 146 3.95 7.17 -13.64
N LYS A 147 4.75 7.66 -12.70
CA LYS A 147 6.10 8.19 -12.98
C LYS A 147 7.11 7.41 -12.15
N MET A 148 8.18 6.96 -12.82
CA MET A 148 9.28 6.29 -12.14
C MET A 148 9.95 7.26 -11.15
N PRO A 149 9.99 6.93 -9.85
CA PRO A 149 10.71 7.76 -8.90
C PRO A 149 12.23 7.58 -9.11
N SER A 150 13.00 8.62 -8.83
CA SER A 150 14.49 8.57 -8.88
C SER A 150 15.06 7.87 -7.64
N THR A 151 14.32 7.83 -6.55
CA THR A 151 14.68 7.19 -5.28
C THR A 151 13.46 6.56 -4.64
N ILE A 152 13.64 5.72 -3.62
CA ILE A 152 12.54 5.16 -2.86
C ILE A 152 11.78 6.29 -2.14
N LYS A 153 10.45 6.34 -2.30
CA LYS A 153 9.61 7.31 -1.61
C LYS A 153 9.53 6.99 -0.11
N PHE A 154 9.60 7.98 0.76
CA PHE A 154 9.57 7.80 2.22
C PHE A 154 8.43 6.89 2.73
N PRO A 155 7.16 7.04 2.28
CA PRO A 155 6.09 6.13 2.71
C PRO A 155 6.35 4.67 2.34
N HIS A 156 6.93 4.42 1.17
CA HIS A 156 7.25 3.07 0.72
C HIS A 156 8.48 2.53 1.46
N ALA A 157 9.47 3.38 1.76
CA ALA A 157 10.63 3.01 2.57
C ALA A 157 10.22 2.58 3.97
N ARG A 158 9.32 3.33 4.64
CA ARG A 158 8.77 2.95 5.95
C ARG A 158 8.03 1.61 5.92
N GLN A 159 7.23 1.37 4.87
CA GLN A 159 6.52 0.11 4.68
C GLN A 159 7.51 -1.05 4.49
N ALA A 160 8.46 -0.93 3.58
CA ALA A 160 9.44 -1.97 3.31
C ALA A 160 10.37 -2.22 4.52
N ALA A 161 10.75 -1.17 5.26
CA ALA A 161 11.54 -1.29 6.48
C ALA A 161 10.82 -2.07 7.58
N PHE A 162 9.50 -2.01 7.66
CA PHE A 162 8.71 -2.83 8.57
C PHE A 162 8.92 -4.33 8.27
N TYR A 163 8.96 -4.72 7.00
CA TYR A 163 9.12 -6.11 6.58
C TYR A 163 10.57 -6.62 6.64
N ALA A 164 11.55 -5.74 6.75
CA ALA A 164 12.95 -6.14 6.86
C ALA A 164 13.23 -6.81 8.22
N THR A 165 13.84 -8.00 8.21
CA THR A 165 14.23 -8.76 9.40
C THR A 165 15.67 -9.26 9.25
N SER A 166 16.22 -9.93 10.26
CA SER A 166 17.53 -10.60 10.15
C SER A 166 17.59 -11.62 9.03
N ASP A 167 16.44 -12.24 8.70
CA ASP A 167 16.34 -13.32 7.70
C ASP A 167 16.16 -12.79 6.27
N ASN A 168 15.83 -11.50 6.11
CA ASN A 168 15.61 -10.85 4.81
C ASN A 168 16.15 -9.42 4.81
N ILE A 169 17.42 -9.30 5.14
CA ILE A 169 18.10 -8.01 5.20
C ILE A 169 18.22 -7.33 3.82
N ASP A 170 18.21 -8.12 2.73
CA ASP A 170 18.15 -7.62 1.35
C ASP A 170 16.70 -7.28 0.98
N THR A 171 16.23 -6.15 1.48
CA THR A 171 14.88 -5.65 1.19
C THR A 171 14.92 -4.67 0.03
N ARG A 172 14.07 -4.89 -0.97
CA ARG A 172 14.03 -4.12 -2.21
C ARG A 172 12.63 -3.63 -2.52
N LEU A 173 12.56 -2.53 -3.29
CA LEU A 173 11.31 -2.03 -3.87
C LEU A 173 11.42 -2.07 -5.39
N THR A 174 10.50 -2.78 -6.01
CA THR A 174 10.37 -2.81 -7.47
C THR A 174 9.24 -1.90 -7.91
N TYR A 175 9.58 -0.80 -8.57
CA TYR A 175 8.62 0.13 -9.16
C TYR A 175 8.36 -0.21 -10.61
N VAL A 176 7.09 -0.26 -10.98
CA VAL A 176 6.66 -0.56 -12.35
C VAL A 176 5.76 0.56 -12.87
N THR A 177 6.07 1.02 -14.08
CA THR A 177 5.24 1.90 -14.89
C THR A 177 4.87 1.20 -16.20
N PRO A 178 3.93 1.71 -17.01
CA PRO A 178 3.66 1.16 -18.33
C PRO A 178 4.89 1.16 -19.28
N LYS A 179 5.93 1.96 -18.97
CA LYS A 179 7.09 2.15 -19.84
C LYS A 179 8.36 1.46 -19.35
N LYS A 180 8.53 1.30 -18.04
CA LYS A 180 9.76 0.73 -17.46
C LYS A 180 9.55 0.20 -16.05
N CYS A 181 10.50 -0.62 -15.61
CA CYS A 181 10.59 -1.19 -14.27
C CYS A 181 11.99 -0.93 -13.70
N GLU A 182 12.05 -0.52 -12.44
CA GLU A 182 13.30 -0.27 -11.70
C GLU A 182 13.20 -0.89 -10.31
N THR A 183 14.30 -1.50 -9.86
CA THR A 183 14.39 -2.07 -8.50
C THR A 183 15.46 -1.34 -7.71
N TYR A 184 15.08 -0.87 -6.54
CA TYR A 184 15.95 -0.15 -5.61
C TYR A 184 16.14 -0.99 -4.35
N GLN A 185 17.37 -1.05 -3.84
CA GLN A 185 17.64 -1.62 -2.53
C GLN A 185 17.29 -0.61 -1.44
N LEU A 186 16.63 -1.09 -0.40
CA LEU A 186 16.29 -0.26 0.76
C LEU A 186 17.54 -0.04 1.61
N GLU A 187 17.86 1.23 1.83
CA GLU A 187 18.89 1.68 2.76
C GLU A 187 18.26 2.25 4.04
N ASN A 188 19.07 2.49 5.07
CA ASN A 188 18.64 3.17 6.30
C ASN A 188 17.39 2.53 6.95
N ILE A 189 17.32 1.20 6.97
CA ILE A 189 16.16 0.42 7.45
C ILE A 189 15.77 0.84 8.86
N ARG A 190 16.76 1.05 9.75
CA ARG A 190 16.54 1.41 11.15
C ARG A 190 15.82 2.76 11.27
N GLU A 191 16.25 3.75 10.53
CA GLU A 191 15.68 5.10 10.54
C GLU A 191 14.25 5.11 10.01
N HIS A 192 13.99 4.39 8.92
CA HIS A 192 12.64 4.26 8.35
C HIS A 192 11.70 3.49 9.29
N ARG A 193 12.20 2.46 9.96
CA ARG A 193 11.43 1.72 10.96
C ARG A 193 11.11 2.58 12.16
N GLN A 194 12.09 3.35 12.67
CA GLN A 194 11.86 4.30 13.76
C GLN A 194 10.84 5.39 13.39
N ALA A 195 10.91 5.89 12.16
CA ALA A 195 9.91 6.85 11.67
C ALA A 195 8.49 6.25 11.66
N LEU A 196 8.33 4.97 11.30
CA LEU A 196 7.05 4.28 11.37
C LEU A 196 6.55 4.16 12.82
N VAL A 197 7.42 3.76 13.75
CA VAL A 197 7.09 3.68 15.20
C VAL A 197 6.69 5.06 15.73
N ASN A 198 7.39 6.12 15.36
CA ASN A 198 7.05 7.47 15.81
C ASN A 198 5.66 7.92 15.34
N ILE A 199 5.26 7.56 14.10
CA ILE A 199 3.90 7.81 13.61
C ILE A 199 2.89 7.01 14.43
N ALA A 200 3.13 5.72 14.66
CA ALA A 200 2.26 4.87 15.46
C ALA A 200 2.09 5.41 16.89
N LYS A 201 3.17 5.86 17.53
CA LYS A 201 3.11 6.53 18.85
C LYS A 201 2.26 7.80 18.82
N THR A 202 2.33 8.57 17.75
CA THR A 202 1.49 9.77 17.60
C THR A 202 0.01 9.41 17.47
N ILE A 203 -0.30 8.35 16.72
CA ILE A 203 -1.66 7.81 16.63
C ILE A 203 -2.15 7.36 18.01
N GLU A 204 -1.34 6.59 18.76
CA GLU A 204 -1.74 6.10 20.08
C GLU A 204 -1.96 7.23 21.10
N ARG A 205 -1.13 8.29 21.05
CA ARG A 205 -1.35 9.50 21.87
C ARG A 205 -2.68 10.15 21.52
N LEU A 206 -2.96 10.35 20.25
CA LEU A 206 -4.23 10.91 19.82
C LEU A 206 -5.41 10.07 20.28
N LEU A 207 -5.33 8.73 20.16
CA LEU A 207 -6.37 7.80 20.61
C LEU A 207 -6.54 7.76 22.12
N SER A 208 -5.52 8.16 22.90
CA SER A 208 -5.60 8.20 24.37
C SER A 208 -6.30 9.44 24.92
N GLU A 209 -6.55 10.47 24.08
CA GLU A 209 -7.14 11.73 24.52
C GLU A 209 -8.67 11.64 24.66
N SER A 210 -9.35 10.78 23.86
CA SER A 210 -10.82 10.66 23.89
C SER A 210 -11.30 9.38 23.23
N ASP A 211 -12.45 8.88 23.72
CA ASP A 211 -13.22 7.83 23.07
C ASP A 211 -14.37 8.40 22.21
N ASP A 212 -14.55 9.75 22.18
CA ASP A 212 -15.56 10.42 21.38
C ASP A 212 -15.05 10.69 19.96
N PRO A 213 -15.68 10.11 18.91
CA PRO A 213 -15.33 10.40 17.52
C PRO A 213 -15.35 11.90 17.16
N GLN A 214 -16.22 12.69 17.80
CA GLN A 214 -16.29 14.13 17.56
C GLN A 214 -15.00 14.84 17.92
N TYR A 215 -14.33 14.41 18.99
CA TYR A 215 -13.01 14.94 19.37
C TYR A 215 -12.01 14.88 18.20
N PHE A 216 -11.94 13.77 17.47
CA PHE A 216 -11.00 13.59 16.36
C PHE A 216 -11.38 14.43 15.14
N ILE A 217 -12.68 14.64 14.89
CA ILE A 217 -13.16 15.54 13.86
C ILE A 217 -12.70 16.97 14.16
N ASP A 218 -12.89 17.45 15.39
CA ASP A 218 -12.56 18.81 15.82
C ASP A 218 -11.05 19.09 15.82
N HIS A 219 -10.22 18.03 15.94
CA HIS A 219 -8.76 18.15 15.97
C HIS A 219 -8.07 17.85 14.63
N THR A 220 -8.85 17.64 13.54
CA THR A 220 -8.30 17.40 12.20
C THR A 220 -9.05 18.22 11.16
N ILE A 221 -8.34 18.62 10.11
CA ILE A 221 -8.91 19.41 9.02
C ILE A 221 -8.60 18.74 7.67
N PRO A 222 -9.61 18.51 6.80
CA PRO A 222 -9.39 18.01 5.45
C PRO A 222 -8.65 19.03 4.58
N ASP A 223 -7.53 18.64 4.00
CA ASP A 223 -6.88 19.37 2.91
C ASP A 223 -7.54 18.97 1.58
N LEU A 224 -8.52 19.76 1.14
CA LEU A 224 -9.31 19.45 -0.05
C LEU A 224 -8.52 19.50 -1.35
N ASP A 225 -7.32 20.08 -1.37
CA ASP A 225 -6.44 20.12 -2.54
C ASP A 225 -5.52 18.90 -2.60
N SER A 226 -5.42 18.15 -1.51
CA SER A 226 -4.63 16.93 -1.48
C SER A 226 -5.25 15.81 -2.33
N PHE A 227 -4.40 14.90 -2.80
CA PHE A 227 -4.83 13.69 -3.53
C PHE A 227 -5.91 12.89 -2.79
N TYR A 228 -5.89 12.87 -1.48
CA TYR A 228 -6.81 12.07 -0.66
C TYR A 228 -8.24 12.56 -0.69
N TRP A 229 -8.46 13.86 -0.95
CA TRP A 229 -9.76 14.51 -0.90
C TRP A 229 -10.33 14.91 -2.27
N LYS A 230 -9.64 14.62 -3.39
CA LYS A 230 -10.08 15.03 -4.75
C LYS A 230 -11.30 14.29 -5.28
N GLY A 231 -11.59 13.06 -4.81
CA GLY A 231 -12.71 12.26 -5.32
C GLY A 231 -14.07 12.74 -4.78
N PRO A 232 -15.18 12.59 -5.54
CA PRO A 232 -16.51 12.99 -5.10
C PRO A 232 -16.93 12.40 -3.75
N ALA A 233 -16.70 11.11 -3.53
CA ALA A 233 -17.00 10.45 -2.25
C ALA A 233 -16.21 11.04 -1.08
N ALA A 234 -14.92 11.37 -1.29
CA ALA A 234 -14.11 12.01 -0.27
C ALA A 234 -14.62 13.44 0.04
N ARG A 235 -15.01 14.21 -0.98
CA ARG A 235 -15.64 15.53 -0.80
C ARG A 235 -16.95 15.45 -0.01
N GLN A 236 -17.77 14.43 -0.28
CA GLN A 236 -18.99 14.21 0.49
C GLN A 236 -18.70 13.90 1.97
N MET A 237 -17.66 13.12 2.26
CA MET A 237 -17.20 12.86 3.63
C MET A 237 -16.69 14.14 4.31
N ALA A 238 -15.91 14.96 3.61
CA ALA A 238 -15.45 16.24 4.14
C ALA A 238 -16.63 17.15 4.53
N TYR A 239 -17.59 17.28 3.64
CA TYR A 239 -18.82 18.04 3.94
C TYR A 239 -19.63 17.42 5.10
N LYS A 240 -19.82 16.09 5.09
CA LYS A 240 -20.61 15.37 6.11
C LYS A 240 -20.09 15.62 7.53
N TYR A 241 -18.78 15.53 7.73
CA TYR A 241 -18.18 15.53 9.06
C TYR A 241 -17.54 16.86 9.44
N TRP A 242 -16.89 17.58 8.51
CA TRP A 242 -16.17 18.82 8.78
C TRP A 242 -16.88 20.07 8.27
N ARG A 243 -17.96 19.93 7.50
CA ARG A 243 -18.70 21.03 6.90
C ARG A 243 -17.87 21.92 5.93
N VAL A 244 -16.88 21.34 5.27
CA VAL A 244 -15.98 22.02 4.30
C VAL A 244 -16.05 21.40 2.91
#